data_03f1228848752eaef8225352ca8016a2
#
_entry.id   03f1228848752eaef8225352ca8016a2
#
_cell.length_a   1.000
_cell.length_b   1.000
_cell.length_c   1.000
_cell.angle_alpha   90.00
_cell.angle_beta   90.00
_cell.angle_gamma   90.00
#
_symmetry.space_group_name_H-M   'P 1'
#
loop_
_entity.id
_entity.type
_entity.pdbx_description
1 polymer ?
#
loop_
_entity_poly.entity_id
_entity_poly.type
_entity_poly.pdbx_seq_one_letter_code
_entity_poly.pdbx_strand_id
1 'polypeptide(L)'
;AIHEQNAFPGVTNKLLAPDVDIVFAAVPAAVEKLGAPDKTIVVGNPVRPEVFTKAKERDAIRAELGAGDRTVVLSFGGSLGARRVNEVVADLCAWEQQEHKPVLHLHATGQYGVQLFKNLEKEKNFAEGSSLVVKEYINNMPELLAAADLVISRAGALTLAELEAGG
;
A
#
# COMPACT_ATOMS: atom_id res chain seq x y z
N ALA A 1 -22.57 -12.79 6.83
CA ALA A 1 -21.48 -12.19 7.62
C ALA A 1 -20.94 -10.93 6.94
N ILE A 2 -20.40 -9.98 7.70
CA ILE A 2 -19.68 -8.79 7.21
C ILE A 2 -18.36 -8.65 7.97
N HIS A 3 -17.42 -7.88 7.40
CA HIS A 3 -16.13 -7.55 8.02
C HIS A 3 -15.91 -6.05 8.02
N GLU A 4 -15.59 -5.47 9.20
CA GLU A 4 -15.20 -4.07 9.36
C GLU A 4 -13.69 -3.96 9.62
N GLN A 5 -13.00 -3.28 8.73
CA GLN A 5 -11.55 -3.15 8.75
C GLN A 5 -11.03 -1.99 9.61
N ASN A 6 -11.90 -1.02 9.90
CA ASN A 6 -11.51 0.25 10.52
C ASN A 6 -12.07 0.39 11.94
N ALA A 7 -11.42 1.20 12.76
CA ALA A 7 -11.89 1.56 14.10
C ALA A 7 -13.16 2.44 14.10
N PHE A 8 -13.44 3.09 12.95
CA PHE A 8 -14.68 3.80 12.68
C PHE A 8 -15.44 3.09 11.56
N PRO A 9 -16.49 2.32 11.91
CA PRO A 9 -17.24 1.54 10.95
C PRO A 9 -17.88 2.40 9.86
N GLY A 10 -17.82 1.90 8.62
CA GLY A 10 -18.53 2.49 7.50
C GLY A 10 -20.05 2.43 7.69
N VAL A 11 -20.76 3.36 7.04
CA VAL A 11 -22.23 3.45 7.13
C VAL A 11 -22.88 2.13 6.72
N THR A 12 -22.43 1.50 5.66
CA THR A 12 -22.95 0.23 5.16
C THR A 12 -22.84 -0.88 6.23
N ASN A 13 -21.66 -1.03 6.87
CA ASN A 13 -21.47 -2.03 7.91
C ASN A 13 -22.35 -1.76 9.13
N LYS A 14 -22.51 -0.50 9.53
CA LYS A 14 -23.44 -0.14 10.62
C LYS A 14 -24.89 -0.50 10.32
N LEU A 15 -25.35 -0.27 9.09
CA LEU A 15 -26.71 -0.58 8.68
C LEU A 15 -26.96 -2.09 8.60
N LEU A 16 -25.96 -2.86 8.15
CA LEU A 16 -26.08 -4.31 7.97
C LEU A 16 -25.83 -5.12 9.26
N ALA A 17 -25.07 -4.57 10.21
CA ALA A 17 -24.67 -5.30 11.42
C ALA A 17 -25.86 -5.92 12.21
N PRO A 18 -27.03 -5.28 12.37
CA PRO A 18 -28.19 -5.88 13.04
C PRO A 18 -28.76 -7.09 12.30
N ASP A 19 -28.68 -7.13 10.97
CA ASP A 19 -29.35 -8.08 10.10
C ASP A 19 -28.53 -9.32 9.75
N VAL A 20 -27.20 -9.29 10.01
CA VAL A 20 -26.32 -10.43 9.72
C VAL A 20 -26.15 -11.35 10.94
N ASP A 21 -25.76 -12.60 10.70
CA ASP A 21 -25.54 -13.58 11.78
C ASP A 21 -24.25 -13.29 12.55
N ILE A 22 -23.20 -12.84 11.84
CA ILE A 22 -21.86 -12.59 12.43
C ILE A 22 -21.26 -11.33 11.81
N VAL A 23 -20.64 -10.52 12.66
CA VAL A 23 -19.80 -9.38 12.28
C VAL A 23 -18.36 -9.66 12.71
N PHE A 24 -17.43 -9.58 11.78
CA PHE A 24 -16.00 -9.59 12.08
C PHE A 24 -15.49 -8.16 12.18
N ALA A 25 -14.74 -7.85 13.22
CA ALA A 25 -14.11 -6.55 13.40
C ALA A 25 -12.59 -6.70 13.44
N ALA A 26 -11.88 -5.81 12.75
CA ALA A 26 -10.43 -5.82 12.80
C ALA A 26 -9.88 -5.36 14.15
N VAL A 27 -10.56 -4.44 14.82
CA VAL A 27 -10.10 -3.83 16.06
C VAL A 27 -11.21 -3.75 17.11
N PRO A 28 -10.90 -3.87 18.42
CA PRO A 28 -11.91 -3.80 19.49
C PRO A 28 -12.72 -2.49 19.47
N ALA A 29 -12.10 -1.37 19.12
CA ALA A 29 -12.74 -0.05 19.07
C ALA A 29 -13.92 0.06 18.09
N ALA A 30 -14.08 -0.89 17.16
CA ALA A 30 -15.21 -0.94 16.23
C ALA A 30 -16.45 -1.61 16.81
N VAL A 31 -16.31 -2.50 17.81
CA VAL A 31 -17.38 -3.39 18.31
C VAL A 31 -18.62 -2.62 18.76
N GLU A 32 -18.46 -1.69 19.69
CA GLU A 32 -19.60 -0.89 20.21
C GLU A 32 -20.21 0.00 19.11
N LYS A 33 -19.36 0.53 18.23
CA LYS A 33 -19.78 1.46 17.17
C LYS A 33 -20.56 0.79 16.04
N LEU A 34 -20.43 -0.54 15.91
CA LEU A 34 -21.21 -1.35 14.96
C LEU A 34 -22.66 -1.58 15.43
N GLY A 35 -22.95 -1.40 16.72
CA GLY A 35 -24.30 -1.54 17.26
C GLY A 35 -24.80 -3.00 17.37
N ALA A 36 -23.92 -3.98 17.25
CA ALA A 36 -24.23 -5.41 17.37
C ALA A 36 -23.14 -6.17 18.16
N PRO A 37 -22.84 -5.79 19.42
CA PRO A 37 -21.72 -6.37 20.17
C PRO A 37 -21.82 -7.87 20.37
N ASP A 38 -23.03 -8.41 20.59
CA ASP A 38 -23.26 -9.84 20.83
C ASP A 38 -22.97 -10.73 19.60
N LYS A 39 -22.91 -10.14 18.42
CA LYS A 39 -22.62 -10.81 17.15
C LYS A 39 -21.23 -10.48 16.61
N THR A 40 -20.47 -9.61 17.29
CA THR A 40 -19.18 -9.10 16.78
C THR A 40 -18.03 -9.85 17.40
N ILE A 41 -17.16 -10.38 16.53
CA ILE A 41 -15.92 -11.10 16.90
C ILE A 41 -14.73 -10.30 16.37
N VAL A 42 -13.76 -10.00 17.25
CA VAL A 42 -12.51 -9.34 16.84
C VAL A 42 -11.54 -10.37 16.27
N VAL A 43 -11.17 -10.20 15.00
CA VAL A 43 -10.35 -11.17 14.24
C VAL A 43 -9.11 -10.56 13.58
N GLY A 44 -8.94 -9.23 13.64
CA GLY A 44 -7.89 -8.53 12.88
C GLY A 44 -8.25 -8.28 11.42
N ASN A 45 -7.33 -7.68 10.68
CA ASN A 45 -7.43 -7.55 9.22
C ASN A 45 -6.83 -8.80 8.54
N PRO A 46 -7.44 -9.29 7.45
CA PRO A 46 -6.91 -10.42 6.69
C PRO A 46 -5.65 -9.98 5.93
N VAL A 47 -4.49 -10.47 6.38
CA VAL A 47 -3.20 -10.27 5.69
C VAL A 47 -2.92 -11.48 4.81
N ARG A 48 -2.42 -11.25 3.62
CA ARG A 48 -2.04 -12.32 2.69
C ARG A 48 -0.88 -13.14 3.27
N PRO A 49 -0.97 -14.48 3.28
CA PRO A 49 0.10 -15.34 3.81
C PRO A 49 1.47 -15.09 3.17
N GLU A 50 1.49 -14.68 1.90
CA GLU A 50 2.69 -14.38 1.12
C GLU A 50 3.51 -13.23 1.73
N VAL A 51 2.88 -12.28 2.43
CA VAL A 51 3.59 -11.18 3.11
C VAL A 51 4.58 -11.75 4.14
N PHE A 52 4.14 -12.72 4.94
CA PHE A 52 4.99 -13.35 5.96
C PHE A 52 6.12 -14.22 5.38
N THR A 53 5.86 -14.88 4.25
CA THR A 53 6.87 -15.74 3.60
C THR A 53 7.90 -14.92 2.86
N LYS A 54 7.47 -13.90 2.10
CA LYS A 54 8.34 -13.05 1.30
C LYS A 54 9.24 -12.14 2.15
N ALA A 55 8.83 -11.76 3.34
CA ALA A 55 9.68 -11.04 4.29
C ALA A 55 11.02 -11.76 4.57
N LYS A 56 11.03 -13.10 4.52
CA LYS A 56 12.24 -13.93 4.72
C LYS A 56 13.14 -14.02 3.48
N GLU A 57 12.64 -13.62 2.32
CA GLU A 57 13.33 -13.68 1.03
C GLU A 57 13.89 -12.32 0.59
N ARG A 58 13.91 -11.33 1.49
CA ARG A 58 14.29 -9.94 1.21
C ARG A 58 15.54 -9.80 0.34
N ASP A 59 16.64 -10.43 0.73
CA ASP A 59 17.92 -10.27 0.03
C ASP A 59 17.87 -10.84 -1.40
N ALA A 60 17.20 -11.98 -1.58
CA ALA A 60 17.00 -12.58 -2.91
C ALA A 60 16.15 -11.68 -3.81
N ILE A 61 15.04 -11.14 -3.28
CA ILE A 61 14.16 -10.24 -4.01
C ILE A 61 14.90 -8.94 -4.38
N ARG A 62 15.69 -8.37 -3.46
CA ARG A 62 16.51 -7.18 -3.75
C ARG A 62 17.55 -7.44 -4.84
N ALA A 63 18.14 -8.63 -4.86
CA ALA A 63 19.08 -9.03 -5.92
C ALA A 63 18.37 -9.15 -7.29
N GLU A 64 17.18 -9.75 -7.34
CA GLU A 64 16.36 -9.84 -8.56
C GLU A 64 15.93 -8.46 -9.09
N LEU A 65 15.63 -7.52 -8.19
CA LEU A 65 15.31 -6.13 -8.54
C LEU A 65 16.54 -5.33 -8.97
N GLY A 66 17.74 -5.89 -8.83
CA GLY A 66 18.99 -5.18 -9.07
C GLY A 66 19.18 -3.99 -8.13
N ALA A 67 18.64 -4.06 -6.92
CA ALA A 67 18.69 -2.95 -5.96
C ALA A 67 20.10 -2.60 -5.50
N GLY A 68 20.97 -3.62 -5.31
CA GLY A 68 22.30 -3.44 -4.74
C GLY A 68 22.21 -2.75 -3.37
N ASP A 69 23.09 -1.78 -3.14
CA ASP A 69 23.13 -1.00 -1.88
C ASP A 69 22.16 0.20 -1.89
N ARG A 70 21.34 0.35 -2.94
CA ARG A 70 20.37 1.46 -3.03
C ARG A 70 19.25 1.31 -2.02
N THR A 71 18.77 2.44 -1.51
CA THR A 71 17.50 2.49 -0.77
C THR A 71 16.34 2.13 -1.72
N VAL A 72 15.55 1.13 -1.37
CA VAL A 72 14.36 0.76 -2.12
C VAL A 72 13.15 1.50 -1.55
N VAL A 73 12.58 2.39 -2.34
CA VAL A 73 11.36 3.13 -2.01
C VAL A 73 10.20 2.53 -2.79
N LEU A 74 9.15 2.13 -2.08
CA LEU A 74 7.89 1.66 -2.67
C LEU A 74 6.80 2.69 -2.42
N SER A 75 6.11 3.13 -3.48
CA SER A 75 5.05 4.13 -3.33
C SER A 75 3.79 3.76 -4.11
N PHE A 76 2.62 3.95 -3.48
CA PHE A 76 1.33 3.65 -4.11
C PHE A 76 0.15 4.35 -3.42
N GLY A 77 -0.90 4.63 -4.21
CA GLY A 77 -2.13 5.29 -3.72
C GLY A 77 -3.36 4.37 -3.62
N GLY A 78 -3.17 3.05 -3.77
CA GLY A 78 -4.24 2.06 -3.91
C GLY A 78 -4.55 1.74 -5.39
N SER A 79 -5.47 0.78 -5.64
CA SER A 79 -5.76 0.25 -6.99
C SER A 79 -6.24 1.30 -8.00
N LEU A 80 -7.03 2.25 -7.56
CA LEU A 80 -7.50 3.36 -8.41
C LEU A 80 -6.48 4.50 -8.51
N GLY A 81 -5.51 4.53 -7.61
CA GLY A 81 -4.56 5.61 -7.45
C GLY A 81 -5.07 6.73 -6.53
N ALA A 82 -4.17 7.61 -6.16
CA ALA A 82 -4.48 8.81 -5.39
C ALA A 82 -3.71 9.99 -6.00
N ARG A 83 -4.44 10.96 -6.55
CA ARG A 83 -3.86 12.11 -7.25
C ARG A 83 -2.74 12.78 -6.44
N ARG A 84 -2.99 13.09 -5.17
CA ARG A 84 -2.01 13.77 -4.32
C ARG A 84 -0.76 12.93 -4.05
N VAL A 85 -0.91 11.60 -3.91
CA VAL A 85 0.25 10.69 -3.78
C VAL A 85 1.08 10.75 -5.05
N ASN A 86 0.46 10.63 -6.23
CA ASN A 86 1.17 10.71 -7.51
C ASN A 86 1.90 12.04 -7.70
N GLU A 87 1.28 13.18 -7.32
CA GLU A 87 1.90 14.50 -7.40
C GLU A 87 3.15 14.59 -6.50
N VAL A 88 3.03 14.20 -5.24
CA VAL A 88 4.15 14.25 -4.27
C VAL A 88 5.27 13.27 -4.66
N VAL A 89 4.91 12.08 -5.13
CA VAL A 89 5.90 11.09 -5.58
C VAL A 89 6.63 11.59 -6.83
N ALA A 90 5.95 12.26 -7.75
CA ALA A 90 6.62 12.86 -8.91
C ALA A 90 7.63 13.95 -8.51
N ASP A 91 7.30 14.79 -7.50
CA ASP A 91 8.27 15.76 -6.94
C ASP A 91 9.48 15.06 -6.33
N LEU A 92 9.25 13.95 -5.60
CA LEU A 92 10.30 13.16 -4.98
C LEU A 92 11.20 12.49 -6.04
N CYS A 93 10.62 11.86 -7.06
CA CYS A 93 11.37 11.22 -8.15
C CYS A 93 12.24 12.23 -8.92
N ALA A 94 11.71 13.42 -9.20
CA ALA A 94 12.48 14.49 -9.84
C ALA A 94 13.69 14.90 -8.97
N TRP A 95 13.47 15.10 -7.68
CA TRP A 95 14.53 15.41 -6.73
C TRP A 95 15.56 14.28 -6.62
N GLU A 96 15.14 13.02 -6.50
CA GLU A 96 16.01 11.85 -6.41
C GLU A 96 16.95 11.76 -7.62
N GLN A 97 16.43 12.00 -8.84
CA GLN A 97 17.24 11.97 -10.06
C GLN A 97 18.16 13.18 -10.21
N GLN A 98 17.67 14.39 -9.92
CA GLN A 98 18.47 15.62 -9.99
C GLN A 98 19.63 15.60 -9.00
N GLU A 99 19.41 15.08 -7.81
CA GLU A 99 20.43 14.97 -6.76
C GLU A 99 21.24 13.66 -6.81
N HIS A 100 21.02 12.83 -7.85
CA HIS A 100 21.70 11.54 -8.04
C HIS A 100 21.65 10.64 -6.79
N LYS A 101 20.49 10.60 -6.11
CA LYS A 101 20.34 9.79 -4.90
C LYS A 101 20.46 8.29 -5.21
N PRO A 102 21.12 7.49 -4.35
CA PRO A 102 21.23 6.05 -4.53
C PRO A 102 19.92 5.34 -4.14
N VAL A 103 18.86 5.61 -4.90
CA VAL A 103 17.50 5.08 -4.68
C VAL A 103 17.08 4.21 -5.86
N LEU A 104 16.35 3.14 -5.56
CA LEU A 104 15.49 2.44 -6.50
C LEU A 104 14.05 2.71 -6.10
N HIS A 105 13.36 3.56 -6.84
CA HIS A 105 11.97 3.93 -6.57
C HIS A 105 11.03 3.06 -7.41
N LEU A 106 10.09 2.37 -6.76
CA LEU A 106 9.05 1.55 -7.37
C LEU A 106 7.71 2.22 -7.10
N HIS A 107 7.04 2.73 -8.14
CA HIS A 107 5.81 3.50 -8.00
C HIS A 107 4.63 2.82 -8.71
N ALA A 108 3.47 2.75 -8.03
CA ALA A 108 2.20 2.38 -8.65
C ALA A 108 1.27 3.59 -8.70
N THR A 109 0.99 4.03 -9.92
CA THR A 109 0.13 5.21 -10.17
C THR A 109 -1.34 4.97 -9.86
N GLY A 110 -1.78 3.70 -9.93
CA GLY A 110 -3.19 3.32 -9.98
C GLY A 110 -3.84 3.64 -11.33
N GLN A 111 -4.99 3.03 -11.57
CA GLN A 111 -5.70 3.07 -12.85
C GLN A 111 -5.92 4.51 -13.37
N TYR A 112 -6.34 5.43 -12.51
CA TYR A 112 -6.61 6.82 -12.92
C TYR A 112 -5.39 7.74 -12.85
N GLY A 113 -4.25 7.23 -12.37
CA GLY A 113 -3.03 8.02 -12.20
C GLY A 113 -2.07 8.00 -13.38
N VAL A 114 -2.19 7.02 -14.29
CA VAL A 114 -1.23 6.78 -15.38
C VAL A 114 -0.95 8.01 -16.23
N GLN A 115 -2.01 8.64 -16.75
CA GLN A 115 -1.85 9.82 -17.62
C GLN A 115 -1.33 11.04 -16.86
N LEU A 116 -1.80 11.21 -15.63
CA LEU A 116 -1.31 12.29 -14.75
C LEU A 116 0.20 12.13 -14.52
N PHE A 117 0.68 10.94 -14.15
CA PHE A 117 2.08 10.71 -13.84
C PHE A 117 2.99 10.93 -15.06
N LYS A 118 2.58 10.45 -16.23
CA LYS A 118 3.29 10.71 -17.50
C LYS A 118 3.40 12.22 -17.85
N ASN A 119 2.41 12.99 -17.49
CA ASN A 119 2.47 14.43 -17.68
C ASN A 119 3.45 15.09 -16.70
N LEU A 120 3.44 14.63 -15.43
CA LEU A 120 4.36 15.08 -14.38
C LEU A 120 5.82 14.72 -14.69
N GLU A 121 6.11 13.56 -15.28
CA GLU A 121 7.45 13.17 -15.74
C GLU A 121 8.02 14.22 -16.71
N LYS A 122 7.21 14.62 -17.70
CA LYS A 122 7.61 15.64 -18.68
C LYS A 122 7.77 17.02 -18.05
N GLU A 123 6.80 17.44 -17.22
CA GLU A 123 6.79 18.73 -16.57
C GLU A 123 7.98 18.93 -15.62
N LYS A 124 8.31 17.87 -14.85
CA LYS A 124 9.34 17.93 -13.81
C LYS A 124 10.72 17.40 -14.27
N ASN A 125 10.81 16.99 -15.53
CA ASN A 125 12.04 16.53 -16.18
C ASN A 125 12.72 15.36 -15.45
N PHE A 126 11.96 14.29 -15.20
CA PHE A 126 12.47 13.01 -14.75
C PHE A 126 11.93 11.88 -15.64
N ALA A 127 12.50 10.68 -15.59
CA ALA A 127 12.10 9.58 -16.44
C ALA A 127 12.28 8.21 -15.78
N GLU A 128 11.47 7.25 -16.21
CA GLU A 128 11.71 5.84 -15.90
C GLU A 128 13.09 5.38 -16.38
N GLY A 129 13.68 4.45 -15.63
CA GLY A 129 15.00 3.89 -15.91
C GLY A 129 15.50 2.99 -14.80
N SER A 130 16.82 2.87 -14.65
CA SER A 130 17.43 1.99 -13.65
C SER A 130 17.17 2.38 -12.19
N SER A 131 16.77 3.63 -11.93
CA SER A 131 16.47 4.16 -10.59
C SER A 131 14.97 4.36 -10.32
N LEU A 132 14.12 4.32 -11.36
CA LEU A 132 12.67 4.52 -11.24
C LEU A 132 11.92 3.54 -12.12
N VAL A 133 11.05 2.74 -11.52
CA VAL A 133 10.12 1.84 -12.20
C VAL A 133 8.70 2.27 -11.88
N VAL A 134 7.94 2.60 -12.92
CA VAL A 134 6.53 3.03 -12.78
C VAL A 134 5.60 1.96 -13.34
N LYS A 135 4.57 1.60 -12.59
CA LYS A 135 3.53 0.66 -13.02
C LYS A 135 2.15 1.25 -12.74
N GLU A 136 1.16 0.85 -13.52
CA GLU A 136 -0.23 1.14 -13.20
C GLU A 136 -0.64 0.42 -11.91
N TYR A 137 -0.31 -0.88 -11.82
CA TYR A 137 -0.65 -1.73 -10.70
C TYR A 137 0.50 -2.70 -10.38
N ILE A 138 0.68 -3.00 -9.08
CA ILE A 138 1.68 -3.94 -8.58
C ILE A 138 0.98 -5.26 -8.23
N ASN A 139 1.25 -6.31 -9.01
CA ASN A 139 0.68 -7.64 -8.77
C ASN A 139 1.45 -8.42 -7.70
N ASN A 140 2.74 -8.19 -7.60
CA ASN A 140 3.65 -8.86 -6.67
C ASN A 140 3.96 -7.97 -5.44
N MET A 141 2.92 -7.41 -4.83
CA MET A 141 3.05 -6.50 -3.68
C MET A 141 3.81 -7.13 -2.51
N PRO A 142 3.62 -8.43 -2.13
CA PRO A 142 4.38 -9.03 -1.04
C PRO A 142 5.90 -9.01 -1.23
N GLU A 143 6.36 -9.25 -2.46
CA GLU A 143 7.78 -9.18 -2.82
C GLU A 143 8.32 -7.76 -2.69
N LEU A 144 7.57 -6.78 -3.20
CA LEU A 144 8.02 -5.39 -3.15
C LEU A 144 7.96 -4.80 -1.74
N LEU A 145 7.00 -5.19 -0.91
CA LEU A 145 6.98 -4.85 0.51
C LEU A 145 8.20 -5.42 1.23
N ALA A 146 8.55 -6.70 0.97
CA ALA A 146 9.72 -7.32 1.55
C ALA A 146 11.04 -6.63 1.16
N ALA A 147 11.15 -6.16 -0.10
CA ALA A 147 12.36 -5.49 -0.59
C ALA A 147 12.49 -4.04 -0.13
N ALA A 148 11.38 -3.37 0.20
CA ALA A 148 11.35 -1.95 0.50
C ALA A 148 12.07 -1.60 1.81
N ASP A 149 12.78 -0.46 1.80
CA ASP A 149 13.33 0.19 2.99
C ASP A 149 12.38 1.29 3.48
N LEU A 150 11.60 1.87 2.55
CA LEU A 150 10.62 2.92 2.83
C LEU A 150 9.37 2.70 1.99
N VAL A 151 8.21 2.84 2.61
CA VAL A 151 6.92 2.76 1.92
C VAL A 151 6.16 4.08 2.06
N ILE A 152 5.72 4.63 0.93
CA ILE A 152 4.89 5.83 0.84
C ILE A 152 3.51 5.42 0.34
N SER A 153 2.50 5.49 1.21
CA SER A 153 1.15 5.07 0.86
C SER A 153 0.08 5.87 1.57
N ARG A 154 -1.17 5.62 1.21
CA ARG A 154 -2.30 6.03 2.04
C ARG A 154 -2.42 5.07 3.23
N ALA A 155 -2.86 5.57 4.38
CA ALA A 155 -3.09 4.79 5.60
C ALA A 155 -4.36 3.93 5.50
N GLY A 156 -4.45 3.06 4.50
CA GLY A 156 -5.51 2.07 4.37
C GLY A 156 -5.35 0.95 5.39
N ALA A 157 -6.45 0.46 5.96
CA ALA A 157 -6.39 -0.54 7.03
C ALA A 157 -5.65 -1.82 6.63
N LEU A 158 -5.88 -2.34 5.42
CA LEU A 158 -5.16 -3.51 4.90
C LEU A 158 -3.69 -3.21 4.62
N THR A 159 -3.38 -2.04 4.08
CA THR A 159 -1.99 -1.63 3.83
C THR A 159 -1.19 -1.57 5.14
N LEU A 160 -1.75 -0.95 6.18
CA LEU A 160 -1.10 -0.88 7.49
C LEU A 160 -0.89 -2.28 8.10
N ALA A 161 -1.90 -3.15 8.00
CA ALA A 161 -1.79 -4.52 8.47
C ALA A 161 -0.72 -5.34 7.71
N GLU A 162 -0.60 -5.17 6.40
CA GLU A 162 0.45 -5.82 5.59
C GLU A 162 1.85 -5.27 5.92
N LEU A 163 1.99 -3.96 6.14
CA LEU A 163 3.25 -3.35 6.55
C LEU A 163 3.69 -3.84 7.93
N GLU A 164 2.77 -3.89 8.90
CA GLU A 164 3.03 -4.40 10.24
C GLU A 164 3.42 -5.87 10.24
N ALA A 165 2.80 -6.66 9.37
CA ALA A 165 3.08 -8.10 9.23
C ALA A 165 4.40 -8.39 8.49
N GLY A 166 4.83 -7.50 7.62
CA GLY A 166 6.07 -7.64 6.83
C GLY A 166 7.34 -7.22 7.57
N GLY A 167 7.24 -6.44 8.64
CA GLY A 167 8.34 -5.96 9.49
C GLY A 167 8.81 -4.58 9.09
#